data_dae9844422ffd8c0786b45c40d6e459f
#
_entry.id   dae9844422ffd8c0786b45c40d6e459f
#
_cell.length_a   1.000
_cell.length_b   1.000
_cell.length_c   1.000
_cell.angle_alpha   90.00
_cell.angle_beta   90.00
_cell.angle_gamma   90.00
#
_symmetry.space_group_name_H-M   'P 1'
#
loop_
_entity.id
_entity.type
_entity.pdbx_description
1 polymer ?
#
loop_
_entity_poly.entity_id
_entity_poly.type
_entity_poly.pdbx_seq_one_letter_code
_entity_poly.pdbx_strand_id
1 'polypeptide(L)'
;MGVQYKLLRRIGLAVTASIALMGSVQASIVTTVGGSTGTVATGSAGNDVIGSVFGYFGSQLFADGPLRVEYTYLGKEAGDTNSFLVLGNLQFSTATSNYGDTANELVLAPGLLNFAFGANQNTPSVINGFNPGTSGVPNFFVSFYDQFGNLGALTGNSGVIAFDDGGSPADADYDDLVVRFTVSAVPEPTTWAMMLLGFAGIGLVAYRRRSKLALG
;
A
#
# COMPACT_ATOMS: atom_id res chain seq x y z
N MET A 1 19.44 -31.55 45.79
CA MET A 1 18.36 -30.67 45.34
C MET A 1 18.81 -29.34 44.72
N GLY A 2 19.99 -28.79 45.02
CA GLY A 2 20.43 -27.48 44.55
C GLY A 2 20.89 -27.35 43.10
N VAL A 3 21.27 -28.42 42.43
CA VAL A 3 21.84 -28.39 41.05
C VAL A 3 20.76 -28.31 40.00
N GLN A 4 19.59 -28.88 40.21
CA GLN A 4 18.48 -28.86 39.28
C GLN A 4 17.85 -27.45 39.15
N TYR A 5 17.77 -26.69 40.24
CA TYR A 5 17.22 -25.33 40.25
C TYR A 5 18.10 -24.31 39.48
N LYS A 6 19.46 -24.51 39.53
CA LYS A 6 20.37 -23.62 38.77
C LYS A 6 20.28 -23.84 37.26
N LEU A 7 19.97 -25.05 36.79
CA LEU A 7 19.86 -25.39 35.39
C LEU A 7 18.55 -24.83 34.80
N LEU A 8 17.45 -24.98 35.52
CA LEU A 8 16.13 -24.41 35.11
C LEU A 8 16.14 -22.88 35.07
N ARG A 9 16.84 -22.22 36.00
CA ARG A 9 16.97 -20.78 36.03
C ARG A 9 17.78 -20.22 34.84
N ARG A 10 18.81 -20.98 34.38
CA ARG A 10 19.60 -20.58 33.19
C ARG A 10 18.86 -20.81 31.88
N ILE A 11 18.00 -21.80 31.77
CA ILE A 11 17.16 -22.04 30.59
C ILE A 11 16.02 -21.02 30.52
N GLY A 12 15.42 -20.69 31.65
CA GLY A 12 14.37 -19.66 31.71
C GLY A 12 14.88 -18.28 31.29
N LEU A 13 16.12 -17.89 31.66
CA LEU A 13 16.70 -16.61 31.27
C LEU A 13 17.03 -16.51 29.79
N ALA A 14 17.45 -17.63 29.15
CA ALA A 14 17.75 -17.66 27.73
C ALA A 14 16.49 -17.56 26.85
N VAL A 15 15.38 -18.15 27.29
CA VAL A 15 14.10 -18.07 26.57
C VAL A 15 13.45 -16.70 26.72
N THR A 16 13.52 -16.08 27.89
CA THR A 16 13.00 -14.71 28.09
C THR A 16 13.81 -13.66 27.35
N ALA A 17 15.12 -13.79 27.22
CA ALA A 17 15.95 -12.87 26.43
C ALA A 17 15.64 -12.94 24.91
N SER A 18 15.30 -14.12 24.38
CA SER A 18 14.95 -14.30 22.97
C SER A 18 13.57 -13.70 22.61
N ILE A 19 12.64 -13.67 23.54
CA ILE A 19 11.31 -13.08 23.32
C ILE A 19 11.35 -11.54 23.40
N ALA A 20 12.27 -10.96 24.16
CA ALA A 20 12.42 -9.51 24.29
C ALA A 20 13.03 -8.82 23.05
N LEU A 21 13.61 -9.58 22.11
CA LEU A 21 14.17 -9.06 20.86
C LEU A 21 13.21 -9.14 19.66
N MET A 22 11.99 -9.62 19.85
CA MET A 22 10.94 -9.44 18.84
C MET A 22 10.45 -8.00 18.91
N GLY A 23 11.21 -7.08 18.32
CA GLY A 23 10.72 -5.75 18.01
C GLY A 23 9.40 -5.88 17.25
N SER A 24 8.41 -5.11 17.62
CA SER A 24 7.16 -5.01 16.86
C SER A 24 7.53 -4.58 15.43
N VAL A 25 7.39 -5.48 14.47
CA VAL A 25 7.41 -5.09 13.06
C VAL A 25 6.19 -4.20 12.88
N GLN A 26 6.41 -2.90 12.84
CA GLN A 26 5.36 -1.96 12.50
C GLN A 26 5.05 -2.15 11.02
N ALA A 27 3.80 -2.44 10.68
CA ALA A 27 3.40 -2.54 9.29
C ALA A 27 3.57 -1.17 8.63
N SER A 28 4.28 -1.14 7.52
CA SER A 28 4.40 0.08 6.71
C SER A 28 3.03 0.49 6.20
N ILE A 29 2.77 1.78 6.20
CA ILE A 29 1.49 2.38 5.78
C ILE A 29 1.72 3.36 4.64
N VAL A 30 0.64 3.66 3.92
CA VAL A 30 0.60 4.76 2.96
C VAL A 30 -0.16 5.93 3.59
N THR A 31 0.42 7.11 3.48
CA THR A 31 -0.17 8.37 3.95
C THR A 31 -0.28 9.37 2.82
N THR A 32 -1.11 10.40 2.99
CA THR A 32 -1.17 11.54 2.09
C THR A 32 -0.23 12.64 2.56
N VAL A 33 0.40 13.33 1.62
CA VAL A 33 1.25 14.51 1.85
C VAL A 33 0.74 15.66 1.01
N GLY A 34 0.55 16.81 1.64
CA GLY A 34 0.01 18.00 0.97
C GLY A 34 -1.47 17.88 0.64
N GLY A 35 -1.93 18.81 -0.21
CA GLY A 35 -3.32 18.88 -0.67
C GLY A 35 -4.29 19.49 0.34
N SER A 36 -5.57 19.44 0.00
CA SER A 36 -6.68 19.87 0.84
C SER A 36 -7.78 18.81 0.88
N THR A 37 -8.51 18.74 1.98
CA THR A 37 -9.66 17.82 2.10
C THR A 37 -10.92 18.43 1.55
N GLY A 38 -11.78 17.60 0.95
CA GLY A 38 -13.08 18.00 0.45
C GLY A 38 -13.86 16.80 -0.05
N THR A 39 -15.05 17.04 -0.56
CA THR A 39 -15.93 15.99 -1.10
C THR A 39 -16.00 16.15 -2.62
N VAL A 40 -15.72 15.06 -3.35
CA VAL A 40 -16.01 14.96 -4.78
C VAL A 40 -17.53 14.98 -4.96
N ALA A 41 -18.00 15.75 -5.91
CA ALA A 41 -19.41 15.72 -6.31
C ALA A 41 -19.66 14.49 -7.20
N THR A 42 -20.89 13.99 -7.20
CA THR A 42 -21.33 13.03 -8.21
C THR A 42 -21.46 13.74 -9.56
N GLY A 43 -21.02 13.07 -10.63
CA GLY A 43 -21.22 13.52 -11.99
C GLY A 43 -22.71 13.61 -12.37
N SER A 44 -22.98 14.28 -13.47
CA SER A 44 -24.36 14.47 -13.96
C SER A 44 -24.90 13.27 -14.75
N ALA A 45 -24.04 12.35 -15.14
CA ALA A 45 -24.37 11.28 -16.11
C ALA A 45 -24.94 10.00 -15.48
N GLY A 46 -24.85 9.83 -14.17
CA GLY A 46 -25.39 8.65 -13.46
C GLY A 46 -24.62 7.36 -13.71
N ASN A 47 -23.38 7.45 -14.19
CA ASN A 47 -22.45 6.33 -14.41
C ASN A 47 -21.25 6.41 -13.47
N ASP A 48 -21.37 7.15 -12.37
CA ASP A 48 -20.27 7.39 -11.43
C ASP A 48 -19.61 6.09 -10.97
N VAL A 49 -18.31 5.98 -11.15
CA VAL A 49 -17.48 4.87 -10.63
C VAL A 49 -17.27 5.02 -9.13
N ILE A 50 -17.14 6.28 -8.65
CA ILE A 50 -17.08 6.66 -7.24
C ILE A 50 -18.17 7.70 -6.99
N GLY A 51 -19.17 7.45 -6.20
CA GLY A 51 -20.17 8.49 -5.84
C GLY A 51 -19.58 9.66 -5.06
N SER A 52 -20.43 10.45 -4.39
CA SER A 52 -19.97 11.56 -3.53
C SER A 52 -19.10 11.03 -2.37
N VAL A 53 -17.81 11.31 -2.41
CA VAL A 53 -16.79 10.74 -1.49
C VAL A 53 -15.93 11.85 -0.91
N PHE A 54 -15.65 11.78 0.40
CA PHE A 54 -14.73 12.68 1.09
C PHE A 54 -13.29 12.17 0.97
N GLY A 55 -12.32 13.07 0.77
CA GLY A 55 -10.91 12.72 0.65
C GLY A 55 -10.01 13.92 0.38
N TYR A 56 -8.95 13.71 -0.38
CA TYR A 56 -7.88 14.67 -0.60
C TYR A 56 -7.77 15.07 -2.08
N PHE A 57 -7.71 16.37 -2.34
CA PHE A 57 -7.37 16.99 -3.62
C PHE A 57 -5.93 17.51 -3.59
N GLY A 58 -5.18 17.34 -4.67
CA GLY A 58 -3.81 17.86 -4.78
C GLY A 58 -2.81 17.20 -3.84
N SER A 59 -3.17 16.08 -3.23
CA SER A 59 -2.29 15.32 -2.35
C SER A 59 -1.40 14.36 -3.13
N GLN A 60 -0.41 13.82 -2.44
CA GLN A 60 0.52 12.79 -2.90
C GLN A 60 0.45 11.59 -1.96
N LEU A 61 0.64 10.38 -2.47
CA LEU A 61 0.72 9.17 -1.67
C LEU A 61 2.18 8.84 -1.34
N PHE A 62 2.48 8.70 -0.07
CA PHE A 62 3.81 8.45 0.47
C PHE A 62 3.80 7.16 1.30
N ALA A 63 4.73 6.25 1.01
CA ALA A 63 5.01 5.06 1.81
C ALA A 63 6.01 5.40 2.92
N ASP A 64 5.72 5.02 4.17
CA ASP A 64 6.61 5.26 5.31
C ASP A 64 7.70 4.19 5.49
N GLY A 65 7.65 3.10 4.70
CA GLY A 65 8.61 2.01 4.72
C GLY A 65 8.40 1.01 3.59
N PRO A 66 9.11 -0.14 3.64
CA PRO A 66 8.96 -1.18 2.64
C PRO A 66 7.55 -1.75 2.62
N LEU A 67 6.91 -1.73 1.45
CA LEU A 67 5.56 -2.27 1.25
C LEU A 67 5.35 -2.73 -0.20
N ARG A 68 4.33 -3.54 -0.40
CA ARG A 68 3.79 -3.86 -1.72
C ARG A 68 2.47 -3.12 -1.88
N VAL A 69 2.31 -2.45 -3.00
CA VAL A 69 1.02 -1.89 -3.43
C VAL A 69 0.47 -2.78 -4.55
N GLU A 70 -0.78 -3.18 -4.40
CA GLU A 70 -1.57 -3.75 -5.49
C GLU A 70 -2.54 -2.68 -5.95
N TYR A 71 -2.54 -2.40 -7.24
CA TYR A 71 -3.47 -1.52 -7.91
C TYR A 71 -4.51 -2.36 -8.65
N THR A 72 -5.79 -1.99 -8.57
CA THR A 72 -6.89 -2.65 -9.27
C THR A 72 -7.68 -1.62 -10.05
N TYR A 73 -7.87 -1.85 -11.34
CA TYR A 73 -8.72 -1.02 -12.18
C TYR A 73 -10.19 -1.18 -11.79
N LEU A 74 -10.88 -0.09 -11.46
CA LEU A 74 -12.29 -0.11 -11.06
C LEU A 74 -13.25 0.34 -12.16
N GLY A 75 -12.76 1.08 -13.15
CA GLY A 75 -13.60 1.54 -14.22
C GLY A 75 -13.29 2.97 -14.63
N LYS A 76 -14.15 3.51 -15.48
CA LYS A 76 -14.11 4.85 -16.02
C LYS A 76 -15.51 5.35 -16.36
N GLU A 77 -15.68 6.66 -16.36
CA GLU A 77 -16.78 7.33 -17.04
C GLU A 77 -16.34 7.94 -18.38
N ALA A 78 -15.11 8.44 -18.46
CA ALA A 78 -14.58 9.17 -19.61
C ALA A 78 -14.83 8.53 -20.98
N GLY A 79 -15.17 9.34 -21.96
CA GLY A 79 -15.16 8.96 -23.38
C GLY A 79 -13.75 8.82 -23.94
N ASP A 80 -12.78 9.45 -23.32
CA ASP A 80 -11.40 9.54 -23.75
C ASP A 80 -10.54 8.35 -23.33
N THR A 81 -9.37 8.22 -23.97
CA THR A 81 -8.41 7.15 -23.67
C THR A 81 -7.42 7.62 -22.61
N ASN A 82 -7.75 7.39 -21.35
CA ASN A 82 -6.90 7.68 -20.21
C ASN A 82 -6.06 6.48 -19.80
N SER A 83 -4.93 6.71 -19.14
CA SER A 83 -3.99 5.67 -18.75
C SER A 83 -3.51 5.82 -17.31
N PHE A 84 -3.19 4.68 -16.69
CA PHE A 84 -2.51 4.59 -15.40
C PHE A 84 -1.17 3.88 -15.59
N LEU A 85 -0.10 4.51 -15.12
CA LEU A 85 1.27 4.02 -15.25
C LEU A 85 1.86 3.77 -13.86
N VAL A 86 2.67 2.72 -13.74
CA VAL A 86 3.48 2.42 -12.56
C VAL A 86 4.92 2.26 -12.99
N LEU A 87 5.85 2.93 -12.31
CA LEU A 87 7.27 2.95 -12.66
C LEU A 87 7.51 3.33 -14.14
N GLY A 88 6.69 4.24 -14.66
CA GLY A 88 6.73 4.70 -16.06
C GLY A 88 6.17 3.71 -17.08
N ASN A 89 5.67 2.54 -16.67
CA ASN A 89 5.10 1.54 -17.56
C ASN A 89 3.56 1.58 -17.51
N LEU A 90 2.93 1.52 -18.69
CA LEU A 90 1.48 1.42 -18.78
C LEU A 90 0.97 0.16 -18.09
N GLN A 91 0.03 0.32 -17.18
CA GLN A 91 -0.65 -0.76 -16.47
C GLN A 91 -2.10 -0.88 -16.90
N PHE A 92 -2.83 0.23 -16.89
CA PHE A 92 -4.23 0.27 -17.28
C PHE A 92 -4.47 1.35 -18.33
N SER A 93 -5.43 1.07 -19.22
CA SER A 93 -5.96 2.03 -20.17
C SER A 93 -7.48 1.91 -20.23
N THR A 94 -8.17 3.02 -20.24
CA THR A 94 -9.63 3.05 -20.35
C THR A 94 -10.16 2.45 -21.66
N ALA A 95 -9.28 2.26 -22.66
CA ALA A 95 -9.62 1.63 -23.94
C ALA A 95 -9.54 0.10 -23.89
N THR A 96 -8.71 -0.49 -23.03
CA THR A 96 -8.37 -1.93 -23.10
C THR A 96 -8.49 -2.68 -21.79
N SER A 97 -8.46 -2.00 -20.65
CA SER A 97 -8.53 -2.65 -19.32
C SER A 97 -9.94 -3.04 -18.95
N ASN A 98 -10.05 -4.12 -18.17
CA ASN A 98 -11.30 -4.62 -17.64
C ASN A 98 -11.36 -4.41 -16.13
N TYR A 99 -12.56 -4.24 -15.60
CA TYR A 99 -12.78 -4.20 -14.15
C TYR A 99 -12.11 -5.39 -13.46
N GLY A 100 -11.30 -5.11 -12.46
CA GLY A 100 -10.56 -6.12 -11.70
C GLY A 100 -9.16 -6.45 -12.23
N ASP A 101 -8.72 -5.86 -13.36
CA ASP A 101 -7.31 -5.98 -13.80
C ASP A 101 -6.39 -5.43 -12.70
N THR A 102 -5.25 -6.09 -12.45
CA THR A 102 -4.34 -5.75 -11.37
C THR A 102 -2.92 -5.46 -11.84
N ALA A 103 -2.25 -4.55 -11.13
CA ALA A 103 -0.83 -4.24 -11.26
C ALA A 103 -0.18 -4.14 -9.88
N ASN A 104 1.15 -4.23 -9.81
CA ASN A 104 1.85 -4.21 -8.53
C ASN A 104 3.05 -3.26 -8.56
N GLU A 105 3.30 -2.62 -7.42
CA GLU A 105 4.51 -1.86 -7.13
C GLU A 105 5.17 -2.41 -5.87
N LEU A 106 6.49 -2.60 -5.91
CA LEU A 106 7.29 -2.95 -4.74
C LEU A 106 8.09 -1.72 -4.30
N VAL A 107 7.75 -1.20 -3.14
CA VAL A 107 8.46 -0.08 -2.51
C VAL A 107 9.44 -0.68 -1.49
N LEU A 108 10.73 -0.37 -1.61
CA LEU A 108 11.80 -0.93 -0.77
C LEU A 108 12.29 0.03 0.31
N ALA A 109 11.92 1.30 0.25
CA ALA A 109 12.30 2.36 1.19
C ALA A 109 11.20 3.41 1.29
N PRO A 110 11.17 4.22 2.36
CA PRO A 110 10.24 5.35 2.43
C PRO A 110 10.35 6.27 1.22
N GLY A 111 9.22 6.69 0.68
CA GLY A 111 9.17 7.54 -0.50
C GLY A 111 7.77 7.66 -1.10
N LEU A 112 7.67 8.50 -2.13
CA LEU A 112 6.45 8.61 -2.92
C LEU A 112 6.20 7.31 -3.69
N LEU A 113 4.93 6.89 -3.78
CA LEU A 113 4.53 5.83 -4.71
C LEU A 113 4.80 6.29 -6.14
N ASN A 114 5.28 5.40 -7.00
CA ASN A 114 5.69 5.77 -8.35
C ASN A 114 4.60 5.46 -9.37
N PHE A 115 3.52 6.24 -9.33
CA PHE A 115 2.45 6.16 -10.31
C PHE A 115 2.20 7.51 -11.01
N ALA A 116 1.53 7.43 -12.15
CA ALA A 116 1.11 8.57 -12.96
C ALA A 116 -0.19 8.27 -13.69
N PHE A 117 -0.87 9.33 -14.13
CA PHE A 117 -2.00 9.25 -15.07
C PHE A 117 -1.65 10.00 -16.34
N GLY A 118 -2.17 9.51 -17.47
CA GLY A 118 -2.11 10.17 -18.77
C GLY A 118 -3.51 10.50 -19.27
N ALA A 119 -3.75 11.77 -19.58
CA ALA A 119 -4.98 12.25 -20.19
C ALA A 119 -4.87 12.11 -21.70
N ASN A 120 -5.79 11.37 -22.32
CA ASN A 120 -5.83 11.12 -23.77
C ASN A 120 -4.54 10.51 -24.38
N GLN A 121 -3.71 9.88 -23.55
CA GLN A 121 -2.42 9.36 -23.99
C GLN A 121 -1.83 8.32 -23.00
N ASN A 122 -0.81 7.58 -23.45
CA ASN A 122 -0.07 6.64 -22.61
C ASN A 122 1.22 7.26 -22.02
N THR A 123 1.30 8.58 -21.95
CA THR A 123 2.39 9.32 -21.31
C THR A 123 1.86 10.11 -20.12
N PRO A 124 2.67 10.33 -19.05
CA PRO A 124 2.20 11.06 -17.88
C PRO A 124 1.72 12.48 -18.19
N SER A 125 0.52 12.83 -17.73
CA SER A 125 0.00 14.20 -17.64
C SER A 125 0.06 14.72 -16.21
N VAL A 126 -0.16 13.83 -15.23
CA VAL A 126 0.02 14.12 -13.81
C VAL A 126 0.74 12.94 -13.13
N ILE A 127 1.62 13.24 -12.19
CA ILE A 127 2.41 12.24 -11.45
C ILE A 127 2.16 12.36 -9.95
N ASN A 128 2.34 11.27 -9.22
CA ASN A 128 2.40 11.29 -7.77
C ASN A 128 3.70 11.97 -7.31
N GLY A 129 3.65 13.22 -7.02
CA GLY A 129 4.79 14.12 -6.76
C GLY A 129 4.49 15.51 -7.30
N PHE A 130 3.57 15.60 -8.27
CA PHE A 130 3.05 16.85 -8.79
C PHE A 130 1.58 16.65 -9.19
N ASN A 131 0.68 16.87 -8.22
CA ASN A 131 -0.77 16.82 -8.38
C ASN A 131 -1.34 18.22 -8.10
N PRO A 132 -1.80 18.97 -9.12
CA PRO A 132 -2.26 20.34 -8.92
C PRO A 132 -3.52 20.44 -8.06
N GLY A 133 -4.39 19.42 -8.09
CA GLY A 133 -5.65 19.41 -7.33
C GLY A 133 -6.61 20.54 -7.70
N THR A 134 -6.55 21.02 -8.94
CA THR A 134 -7.37 22.09 -9.46
C THR A 134 -8.14 21.62 -10.69
N SER A 135 -9.41 21.96 -10.77
CA SER A 135 -10.26 21.69 -11.93
C SER A 135 -9.72 22.31 -13.23
N GLY A 136 -9.98 21.66 -14.36
CA GLY A 136 -9.61 22.12 -15.70
C GLY A 136 -8.17 21.80 -16.12
N VAL A 137 -7.45 21.04 -15.33
CA VAL A 137 -6.14 20.45 -15.68
C VAL A 137 -6.09 19.01 -15.15
N PRO A 138 -5.36 18.10 -15.81
CA PRO A 138 -5.23 16.73 -15.30
C PRO A 138 -4.77 16.69 -13.84
N ASN A 139 -5.54 16.02 -13.00
CA ASN A 139 -5.26 15.89 -11.58
C ASN A 139 -5.92 14.63 -11.01
N PHE A 140 -5.61 14.26 -9.77
CA PHE A 140 -6.24 13.11 -9.12
C PHE A 140 -6.65 13.43 -7.69
N PHE A 141 -7.67 12.71 -7.24
CA PHE A 141 -8.23 12.69 -5.91
C PHE A 141 -7.87 11.38 -5.19
N VAL A 142 -7.72 11.42 -3.87
CA VAL A 142 -7.42 10.23 -3.06
C VAL A 142 -8.43 10.12 -1.93
N SER A 143 -9.00 8.93 -1.75
CA SER A 143 -9.82 8.60 -0.60
C SER A 143 -9.47 7.21 -0.08
N PHE A 144 -9.51 7.00 1.23
CA PHE A 144 -9.23 5.71 1.84
C PHE A 144 -10.52 4.99 2.23
N TYR A 145 -10.46 3.66 2.28
CA TYR A 145 -11.49 2.84 2.89
C TYR A 145 -11.31 2.84 4.42
N ASP A 146 -12.42 2.93 5.13
CA ASP A 146 -12.47 2.69 6.56
C ASP A 146 -12.42 1.17 6.88
N GLN A 147 -12.42 0.82 8.16
CA GLN A 147 -12.43 -0.57 8.62
C GLN A 147 -13.70 -1.36 8.22
N PHE A 148 -14.74 -0.68 7.78
CA PHE A 148 -16.00 -1.28 7.33
C PHE A 148 -16.10 -1.40 5.80
N GLY A 149 -15.08 -0.89 5.08
CA GLY A 149 -15.03 -0.89 3.63
C GLY A 149 -15.76 0.27 2.96
N ASN A 150 -16.05 1.36 3.68
CA ASN A 150 -16.62 2.57 3.10
C ASN A 150 -15.51 3.56 2.76
N LEU A 151 -15.62 4.22 1.61
CA LEU A 151 -14.75 5.34 1.23
C LEU A 151 -15.07 6.58 2.08
N GLY A 152 -14.07 7.47 2.20
CA GLY A 152 -14.20 8.74 2.94
C GLY A 152 -13.33 8.82 4.18
N ALA A 153 -12.61 7.76 4.53
CA ALA A 153 -11.57 7.84 5.56
C ALA A 153 -10.36 8.66 5.07
N LEU A 154 -9.63 9.25 6.01
CA LEU A 154 -8.43 10.05 5.72
C LEU A 154 -7.14 9.24 5.80
N THR A 155 -7.20 8.01 6.29
CA THR A 155 -6.08 7.08 6.39
C THR A 155 -6.57 5.65 6.25
N GLY A 156 -5.71 4.74 5.75
CA GLY A 156 -6.04 3.32 5.62
C GLY A 156 -4.97 2.54 4.88
N ASN A 157 -5.13 1.22 4.84
CA ASN A 157 -4.27 0.33 4.06
C ASN A 157 -4.81 0.08 2.64
N SER A 158 -5.92 0.70 2.28
CA SER A 158 -6.50 0.66 0.95
C SER A 158 -7.31 1.92 0.71
N GLY A 159 -7.49 2.26 -0.55
CA GLY A 159 -8.23 3.43 -0.96
C GLY A 159 -8.43 3.46 -2.47
N VAL A 160 -8.90 4.57 -2.96
CA VAL A 160 -8.99 4.86 -4.39
C VAL A 160 -8.12 6.06 -4.75
N ILE A 161 -7.59 6.02 -5.96
CA ILE A 161 -6.99 7.13 -6.68
C ILE A 161 -7.89 7.34 -7.89
N ALA A 162 -8.55 8.48 -7.93
CA ALA A 162 -9.57 8.80 -8.90
C ALA A 162 -9.09 9.99 -9.74
N PHE A 163 -9.06 9.82 -11.04
CA PHE A 163 -8.43 10.72 -11.99
C PHE A 163 -9.48 11.58 -12.71
N ASP A 164 -9.18 12.87 -12.83
CA ASP A 164 -9.84 13.86 -13.69
C ASP A 164 -8.85 14.25 -14.78
N ASP A 165 -9.19 14.03 -16.04
CA ASP A 165 -8.31 14.28 -17.19
C ASP A 165 -8.21 15.76 -17.58
N GLY A 166 -8.91 16.62 -16.85
CA GLY A 166 -8.90 18.06 -17.05
C GLY A 166 -9.89 18.53 -18.11
N GLY A 167 -10.91 17.75 -18.39
CA GLY A 167 -11.99 18.07 -19.30
C GLY A 167 -12.74 19.33 -18.97
N SER A 168 -14.03 19.43 -19.27
CA SER A 168 -14.85 20.62 -18.99
C SER A 168 -14.87 20.93 -17.48
N PRO A 169 -14.78 22.21 -17.07
CA PRO A 169 -14.91 22.60 -15.67
C PRO A 169 -16.23 22.17 -15.00
N ALA A 170 -17.19 21.70 -15.77
CA ALA A 170 -18.47 21.19 -15.27
C ALA A 170 -18.41 19.69 -14.88
N ASP A 171 -17.29 19.04 -15.09
CA ASP A 171 -17.09 17.60 -14.96
C ASP A 171 -15.88 17.32 -14.04
N ALA A 172 -15.96 17.78 -12.80
CA ALA A 172 -14.91 17.59 -11.79
C ALA A 172 -15.33 16.50 -10.80
N ASP A 173 -15.71 15.31 -11.32
CA ASP A 173 -16.21 14.18 -10.54
C ASP A 173 -15.15 13.10 -10.27
N TYR A 174 -13.98 13.21 -10.93
CA TYR A 174 -12.82 12.35 -10.69
C TYR A 174 -13.05 10.88 -10.98
N ASP A 175 -13.81 10.55 -12.00
CA ASP A 175 -14.03 9.15 -12.36
C ASP A 175 -13.71 8.80 -13.83
N ASP A 176 -12.95 9.67 -14.51
CA ASP A 176 -12.39 9.41 -15.83
C ASP A 176 -11.50 8.16 -15.86
N LEU A 177 -10.84 7.83 -14.78
CA LEU A 177 -10.16 6.57 -14.54
C LEU A 177 -9.98 6.36 -13.04
N VAL A 178 -10.56 5.28 -12.51
CA VAL A 178 -10.50 4.97 -11.07
C VAL A 178 -9.68 3.72 -10.82
N VAL A 179 -8.73 3.84 -9.92
CA VAL A 179 -7.85 2.75 -9.47
C VAL A 179 -7.97 2.59 -7.96
N ARG A 180 -8.26 1.38 -7.48
CA ARG A 180 -8.11 1.04 -6.08
C ARG A 180 -6.65 0.68 -5.82
N PHE A 181 -6.10 1.11 -4.70
CA PHE A 181 -4.84 0.60 -4.17
C PHE A 181 -5.08 -0.17 -2.87
N THR A 182 -4.27 -1.21 -2.67
CA THR A 182 -4.22 -1.97 -1.40
C THR A 182 -2.77 -2.20 -1.04
N VAL A 183 -2.39 -1.92 0.20
CA VAL A 183 -1.02 -2.07 0.68
C VAL A 183 -0.87 -3.26 1.60
N SER A 184 0.26 -3.95 1.45
CA SER A 184 0.70 -5.02 2.34
C SER A 184 2.15 -4.81 2.74
N ALA A 185 2.48 -5.11 4.00
CA ALA A 185 3.85 -5.02 4.48
C ALA A 185 4.74 -6.06 3.79
N VAL A 186 5.97 -5.66 3.46
CA VAL A 186 7.03 -6.58 3.07
C VAL A 186 7.85 -6.89 4.31
N PRO A 187 7.96 -8.15 4.75
CA PRO A 187 8.79 -8.51 5.88
C PRO A 187 10.26 -8.13 5.61
N GLU A 188 10.87 -7.38 6.51
CA GLU A 188 12.26 -6.97 6.37
C GLU A 188 13.20 -8.18 6.33
N PRO A 189 14.32 -8.12 5.56
CA PRO A 189 15.32 -9.18 5.52
C PRO A 189 15.86 -9.55 6.90
N THR A 190 15.96 -8.60 7.82
CA THR A 190 16.35 -8.80 9.21
C THR A 190 15.39 -9.73 9.96
N THR A 191 14.09 -9.63 9.72
CA THR A 191 13.08 -10.53 10.31
C THR A 191 13.30 -11.98 9.87
N TRP A 192 13.56 -12.20 8.58
CA TRP A 192 13.88 -13.51 8.04
C TRP A 192 15.20 -14.06 8.62
N ALA A 193 16.23 -13.23 8.71
CA ALA A 193 17.52 -13.60 9.28
C ALA A 193 17.38 -14.01 10.77
N MET A 194 16.63 -13.23 11.56
CA MET A 194 16.37 -13.55 12.97
C MET A 194 15.54 -14.82 13.15
N MET A 195 14.57 -15.06 12.27
CA MET A 195 13.80 -16.30 12.26
C MET A 195 14.70 -17.51 11.98
N LEU A 196 15.54 -17.43 10.94
CA LEU A 196 16.51 -18.51 10.60
C LEU A 196 17.51 -18.74 11.73
N LEU A 197 18.06 -17.70 12.34
CA LEU A 197 18.96 -17.79 13.49
C LEU A 197 18.26 -18.42 14.71
N GLY A 198 17.00 -18.07 14.94
CA GLY A 198 16.19 -18.67 16.00
C GLY A 198 15.99 -20.18 15.80
N PHE A 199 15.62 -20.60 14.61
CA PHE A 199 15.48 -22.04 14.28
C PHE A 199 16.81 -22.77 14.33
N ALA A 200 17.90 -22.19 13.83
CA ALA A 200 19.24 -22.77 13.91
C ALA A 200 19.68 -22.95 15.37
N GLY A 201 19.41 -21.96 16.24
CA GLY A 201 19.71 -22.03 17.67
C GLY A 201 18.94 -23.16 18.37
N ILE A 202 17.64 -23.28 18.11
CA ILE A 202 16.79 -24.36 18.66
C ILE A 202 17.28 -25.72 18.16
N GLY A 203 17.58 -25.83 16.86
CA GLY A 203 18.09 -27.06 16.25
C GLY A 203 19.42 -27.51 16.88
N LEU A 204 20.34 -26.57 17.12
CA LEU A 204 21.64 -26.86 17.76
C LEU A 204 21.46 -27.36 19.20
N VAL A 205 20.56 -26.77 19.96
CA VAL A 205 20.26 -27.20 21.34
C VAL A 205 19.64 -28.60 21.34
N ALA A 206 18.71 -28.89 20.44
CA ALA A 206 18.08 -30.20 20.31
C ALA A 206 19.10 -31.26 19.88
N TYR A 207 19.99 -30.95 18.94
CA TYR A 207 21.07 -31.85 18.51
C TYR A 207 22.02 -32.19 19.65
N ARG A 208 22.49 -31.20 20.41
CA ARG A 208 23.37 -31.41 21.57
C ARG A 208 22.74 -32.27 22.69
N ARG A 209 21.41 -32.17 22.86
CA ARG A 209 20.71 -33.03 23.82
C ARG A 209 20.68 -34.49 23.39
N ARG A 210 20.46 -34.76 22.10
CA ARG A 210 20.47 -36.14 21.56
C ARG A 210 21.82 -36.81 21.68
N SER A 211 22.92 -36.10 21.41
CA SER A 211 24.27 -36.63 21.50
C SER A 211 24.68 -37.04 22.95
N LYS A 212 24.14 -36.36 23.97
CA LYS A 212 24.39 -36.70 25.38
C LYS A 212 23.61 -37.94 25.86
N LEU A 213 22.45 -38.22 25.26
CA LEU A 213 21.64 -39.41 25.58
C LEU A 213 22.14 -40.67 24.90
N ALA A 214 22.97 -40.56 23.86
CA ALA A 214 23.53 -41.69 23.13
C ALA A 214 24.88 -42.19 23.71
N LEU A 215 25.46 -41.48 24.68
CA LEU A 215 26.77 -41.78 25.31
C LEU A 215 26.65 -42.18 26.80
N GLY A 216 25.47 -42.32 27.32
CA GLY A 216 25.14 -42.83 28.66
C GLY A 216 24.29 -44.10 28.60
#